data_4fbb39a95beff688e1d8d33a2f4cfe33
#
_entry.id   4fbb39a95beff688e1d8d33a2f4cfe33
#
_cell.length_a   1.000
_cell.length_b   1.000
_cell.length_c   1.000
_cell.angle_alpha   90.00
_cell.angle_beta   90.00
_cell.angle_gamma   90.00
#
_symmetry.space_group_name_H-M   'P 1'
#
loop_
_entity.id
_entity.type
_entity.pdbx_description
1 polymer ?
#
loop_
_entity_poly.entity_id
_entity_poly.type
_entity_poly.pdbx_seq_one_letter_code
_entity_poly.pdbx_strand_id
1 'polypeptide(L)'
;QGTKDGTMFKGLFVGSNFYANKHAVEWFAQYVAPFTPHVVYEIVGKGFEAEKHLERDNFKIVGTVDDVESYYEKADFVIAPIFKGAGMKVKVAEAMMYGKTVVGTKEAFEGYSDVGQYGKICTDASEFIQAINSMDFVTGYNPVARQFFLDLYEYEAVKGKLRNLLYDEERQ
;
A
#
# COMPACT_ATOMS: atom_id res chain seq x y z
N GLN A 1 11.46 18.56 9.80
CA GLN A 1 11.46 18.62 8.33
C GLN A 1 10.11 18.13 7.80
N GLY A 2 9.48 18.86 6.93
CA GLY A 2 8.52 18.35 5.99
C GLY A 2 7.05 18.56 6.31
N THR A 3 6.62 19.79 6.36
CA THR A 3 5.28 20.13 5.88
C THR A 3 5.45 20.69 4.47
N LYS A 4 4.77 20.12 3.50
CA LYS A 4 4.62 20.69 2.17
C LYS A 4 3.79 21.96 2.36
N ASP A 5 4.41 23.13 2.48
CA ASP A 5 3.76 24.44 2.73
C ASP A 5 2.73 24.46 3.89
N GLY A 6 3.01 23.80 5.02
CA GLY A 6 2.07 23.69 6.14
C GLY A 6 0.97 22.63 5.96
N THR A 7 0.94 21.93 4.84
CA THR A 7 -0.03 20.85 4.57
C THR A 7 0.52 19.51 5.08
N MET A 8 -0.30 18.76 5.81
CA MET A 8 0.06 17.43 6.29
C MET A 8 0.19 16.44 5.12
N PHE A 9 1.13 15.50 5.22
CA PHE A 9 1.21 14.38 4.29
C PHE A 9 0.02 13.44 4.45
N LYS A 10 -0.30 12.70 3.39
CA LYS A 10 -1.38 11.71 3.37
C LYS A 10 -0.83 10.31 3.13
N GLY A 11 -1.00 9.44 4.13
CA GLY A 11 -0.79 8.01 4.01
C GLY A 11 -2.12 7.30 3.74
N LEU A 12 -2.15 6.38 2.80
CA LEU A 12 -3.36 5.65 2.41
C LEU A 12 -3.21 4.16 2.68
N PHE A 13 -4.24 3.56 3.28
CA PHE A 13 -4.43 2.10 3.31
C PHE A 13 -5.69 1.74 2.53
N VAL A 14 -5.60 0.77 1.62
CA VAL A 14 -6.75 0.25 0.88
C VAL A 14 -6.87 -1.26 1.08
N GLY A 15 -8.06 -1.71 1.45
CA GLY A 15 -8.37 -3.13 1.60
C GLY A 15 -9.64 -3.36 2.38
N SER A 16 -10.29 -4.51 2.17
CA SER A 16 -11.48 -4.88 2.95
C SER A 16 -11.12 -5.27 4.39
N ASN A 17 -12.08 -5.10 5.31
CA ASN A 17 -11.93 -5.45 6.72
C ASN A 17 -12.05 -6.98 6.93
N PHE A 18 -11.02 -7.72 6.50
CA PHE A 18 -10.85 -9.12 6.88
C PHE A 18 -9.62 -9.25 7.80
N TYR A 19 -9.46 -10.41 8.41
CA TYR A 19 -8.53 -10.66 9.50
C TYR A 19 -7.13 -10.05 9.34
N ALA A 20 -6.46 -10.27 8.21
CA ALA A 20 -5.09 -9.77 8.00
C ALA A 20 -5.02 -8.23 7.87
N ASN A 21 -5.99 -7.64 7.17
CA ASN A 21 -6.09 -6.19 7.02
C ASN A 21 -6.50 -5.52 8.33
N LYS A 22 -7.46 -6.10 9.04
CA LYS A 22 -7.87 -5.60 10.35
C LYS A 22 -6.70 -5.56 11.31
N HIS A 23 -5.97 -6.66 11.46
CA HIS A 23 -4.78 -6.73 12.29
C HIS A 23 -3.73 -5.65 11.92
N ALA A 24 -3.48 -5.48 10.60
CA ALA A 24 -2.55 -4.48 10.09
C ALA A 24 -2.97 -3.05 10.50
N VAL A 25 -4.24 -2.71 10.32
CA VAL A 25 -4.79 -1.39 10.62
C VAL A 25 -4.78 -1.12 12.13
N GLU A 26 -5.22 -2.08 12.95
CA GLU A 26 -5.18 -1.99 14.41
C GLU A 26 -3.75 -1.78 14.93
N TRP A 27 -2.81 -2.58 14.44
CA TRP A 27 -1.41 -2.48 14.81
C TRP A 27 -0.82 -1.12 14.43
N PHE A 28 -1.09 -0.64 13.21
CA PHE A 28 -0.57 0.64 12.73
C PHE A 28 -1.15 1.83 13.51
N ALA A 29 -2.47 1.79 13.79
CA ALA A 29 -3.16 2.81 14.59
C ALA A 29 -2.58 2.93 16.00
N GLN A 30 -2.14 1.80 16.58
CA GLN A 30 -1.61 1.76 17.94
C GLN A 30 -0.13 2.11 18.04
N TYR A 31 0.70 1.61 17.11
CA TYR A 31 2.16 1.61 17.28
C TYR A 31 2.90 2.58 16.34
N VAL A 32 2.28 3.09 15.29
CA VAL A 32 2.95 3.96 14.32
C VAL A 32 2.29 5.34 14.20
N ALA A 33 0.99 5.40 13.95
CA ALA A 33 0.28 6.65 13.70
C ALA A 33 0.48 7.72 14.80
N PRO A 34 0.46 7.38 16.11
CA PRO A 34 0.66 8.37 17.17
C PRO A 34 2.03 9.05 17.15
N PHE A 35 3.03 8.40 16.55
CA PHE A 35 4.43 8.86 16.51
C PHE A 35 4.81 9.53 15.18
N THR A 36 3.84 9.70 14.28
CA THR A 36 4.00 10.36 12.99
C THR A 36 2.94 11.44 12.78
N PRO A 37 2.87 12.47 13.66
CA PRO A 37 1.74 13.40 13.73
C PRO A 37 1.62 14.35 12.52
N HIS A 38 2.64 14.43 11.67
CA HIS A 38 2.66 15.22 10.44
C HIS A 38 2.02 14.50 9.24
N VAL A 39 1.50 13.29 9.43
CA VAL A 39 0.82 12.50 8.41
C VAL A 39 -0.62 12.23 8.85
N VAL A 40 -1.59 12.44 7.97
CA VAL A 40 -2.97 11.95 8.12
C VAL A 40 -3.10 10.64 7.37
N TYR A 41 -3.54 9.61 8.06
CA TYR A 41 -3.82 8.29 7.48
C TYR A 41 -5.30 8.15 7.17
N GLU A 42 -5.61 7.69 5.96
CA GLU A 42 -6.97 7.37 5.52
C GLU A 42 -7.07 5.86 5.27
N ILE A 43 -7.99 5.21 5.96
CA ILE A 43 -8.24 3.76 5.88
C ILE A 43 -9.50 3.54 5.06
N VAL A 44 -9.32 3.05 3.85
CA VAL A 44 -10.38 2.87 2.85
C VAL A 44 -10.62 1.40 2.60
N GLY A 45 -11.89 1.00 2.66
CA GLY A 45 -12.31 -0.34 2.25
C GLY A 45 -13.53 -0.86 3.00
N LYS A 46 -14.20 -1.79 2.34
CA LYS A 46 -15.46 -2.37 2.80
C LYS A 46 -15.31 -3.00 4.19
N GLY A 47 -16.22 -2.63 5.08
CA GLY A 47 -16.34 -3.19 6.41
C GLY A 47 -15.51 -2.47 7.48
N PHE A 48 -14.60 -1.55 7.12
CA PHE A 48 -13.84 -0.78 8.10
C PHE A 48 -14.70 0.21 8.89
N GLU A 49 -15.94 0.48 8.48
CA GLU A 49 -16.92 1.25 9.25
C GLU A 49 -17.08 0.70 10.68
N ALA A 50 -16.88 -0.60 10.87
CA ALA A 50 -16.93 -1.24 12.19
C ALA A 50 -15.76 -0.84 13.11
N GLU A 51 -14.68 -0.30 12.56
CA GLU A 51 -13.45 0.03 13.29
C GLU A 51 -13.31 1.53 13.62
N LYS A 52 -14.40 2.28 13.62
CA LYS A 52 -14.43 3.72 13.95
C LYS A 52 -13.79 4.06 15.31
N HIS A 53 -13.77 3.12 16.24
CA HIS A 53 -13.10 3.28 17.54
C HIS A 53 -11.58 3.47 17.45
N LEU A 54 -10.97 3.13 16.29
CA LEU A 54 -9.55 3.35 16.02
C LEU A 54 -9.21 4.78 15.61
N GLU A 55 -10.21 5.61 15.30
CA GLU A 55 -9.97 6.99 14.86
C GLU A 55 -9.19 7.81 15.89
N ARG A 56 -8.28 8.61 15.38
CA ARG A 56 -7.45 9.58 16.10
C ARG A 56 -7.36 10.86 15.26
N ASP A 57 -6.73 11.89 15.79
CA ASP A 57 -6.57 13.17 15.08
C ASP A 57 -5.95 13.00 13.69
N ASN A 58 -4.95 12.13 13.57
CA ASN A 58 -4.25 11.85 12.34
C ASN A 58 -4.55 10.46 11.74
N PHE A 59 -5.60 9.75 12.20
CA PHE A 59 -5.97 8.42 11.73
C PHE A 59 -7.47 8.33 11.50
N LYS A 60 -7.87 8.26 10.22
CA LYS A 60 -9.26 8.35 9.78
C LYS A 60 -9.74 7.03 9.21
N ILE A 61 -10.85 6.52 9.73
CA ILE A 61 -11.55 5.36 9.18
C ILE A 61 -12.58 5.85 8.18
N VAL A 62 -12.25 5.80 6.90
CA VAL A 62 -13.15 6.19 5.81
C VAL A 62 -14.20 5.11 5.56
N GLY A 63 -13.76 3.84 5.49
CA GLY A 63 -14.63 2.71 5.21
C GLY A 63 -14.90 2.52 3.72
N THR A 64 -16.10 2.06 3.38
CA THR A 64 -16.53 1.81 1.99
C THR A 64 -16.63 3.11 1.21
N VAL A 65 -16.08 3.13 0.00
CA VAL A 65 -16.17 4.25 -0.95
C VAL A 65 -16.56 3.72 -2.33
N ASP A 66 -17.22 4.55 -3.12
CA ASP A 66 -17.56 4.23 -4.51
C ASP A 66 -16.37 4.47 -5.47
N ASP A 67 -15.51 5.42 -5.13
CA ASP A 67 -14.34 5.81 -5.91
C ASP A 67 -13.06 5.78 -5.05
N VAL A 68 -12.28 4.72 -5.22
CA VAL A 68 -10.98 4.57 -4.56
C VAL A 68 -9.87 5.36 -5.27
N GLU A 69 -10.03 5.62 -6.56
CA GLU A 69 -9.04 6.32 -7.39
C GLU A 69 -8.71 7.70 -6.83
N SER A 70 -9.74 8.46 -6.44
CA SER A 70 -9.57 9.79 -5.85
C SER A 70 -8.73 9.79 -4.56
N TYR A 71 -8.75 8.70 -3.79
CA TYR A 71 -7.91 8.54 -2.61
C TYR A 71 -6.46 8.28 -2.99
N TYR A 72 -6.22 7.41 -3.98
CA TYR A 72 -4.86 7.19 -4.50
C TYR A 72 -4.27 8.48 -5.08
N GLU A 73 -5.03 9.25 -5.86
CA GLU A 73 -4.55 10.51 -6.44
C GLU A 73 -4.07 11.50 -5.38
N LYS A 74 -4.80 11.62 -4.27
CA LYS A 74 -4.51 12.55 -3.17
C LYS A 74 -3.46 12.05 -2.19
N ALA A 75 -3.17 10.75 -2.18
CA ALA A 75 -2.20 10.16 -1.28
C ALA A 75 -0.77 10.55 -1.66
N ASP A 76 0.07 10.78 -0.66
CA ASP A 76 1.51 10.96 -0.83
C ASP A 76 2.23 9.61 -0.88
N PHE A 77 1.73 8.61 -0.15
CA PHE A 77 2.23 7.24 -0.17
C PHE A 77 1.17 6.26 0.36
N VAL A 78 1.41 4.97 0.15
CA VAL A 78 0.54 3.89 0.63
C VAL A 78 1.23 3.13 1.74
N ILE A 79 0.48 2.77 2.78
CA ILE A 79 0.95 1.91 3.87
C ILE A 79 0.43 0.49 3.69
N ALA A 80 1.28 -0.50 3.90
CA ALA A 80 0.95 -1.92 3.85
C ALA A 80 1.61 -2.69 5.01
N PRO A 81 1.18 -2.45 6.26
CA PRO A 81 1.75 -3.09 7.45
C PRO A 81 1.18 -4.51 7.63
N ILE A 82 1.33 -5.35 6.63
CA ILE A 82 0.77 -6.70 6.58
C ILE A 82 1.75 -7.68 7.22
N PHE A 83 1.35 -8.39 8.27
CA PHE A 83 2.16 -9.37 8.98
C PHE A 83 1.68 -10.81 8.79
N LYS A 84 0.51 -10.99 8.17
CA LYS A 84 -0.15 -12.29 8.01
C LYS A 84 -0.74 -12.44 6.61
N GLY A 85 -0.86 -13.67 6.16
CA GLY A 85 -1.39 -14.03 4.86
C GLY A 85 -0.26 -14.38 3.87
N ALA A 86 -0.51 -15.38 3.04
CA ALA A 86 0.42 -15.85 2.00
C ALA A 86 0.11 -15.20 0.65
N GLY A 87 1.10 -15.23 -0.23
CA GLY A 87 0.98 -14.84 -1.63
C GLY A 87 1.10 -13.33 -1.90
N MET A 88 1.14 -13.02 -3.18
CA MET A 88 1.30 -11.65 -3.69
C MET A 88 0.10 -10.79 -3.30
N LYS A 89 0.36 -9.60 -2.74
CA LYS A 89 -0.66 -8.68 -2.28
C LYS A 89 -1.10 -7.73 -3.38
N VAL A 90 -2.37 -7.82 -3.79
CA VAL A 90 -2.96 -6.98 -4.84
C VAL A 90 -2.85 -5.48 -4.51
N LYS A 91 -2.95 -5.10 -3.23
CA LYS A 91 -2.82 -3.70 -2.80
C LYS A 91 -1.49 -3.04 -3.15
N VAL A 92 -0.40 -3.82 -3.23
CA VAL A 92 0.91 -3.31 -3.66
C VAL A 92 0.89 -3.03 -5.17
N ALA A 93 0.37 -3.97 -5.98
CA ALA A 93 0.20 -3.76 -7.42
C ALA A 93 -0.72 -2.56 -7.71
N GLU A 94 -1.81 -2.44 -6.99
CA GLU A 94 -2.76 -1.34 -7.14
C GLU A 94 -2.11 0.02 -6.78
N ALA A 95 -1.36 0.10 -5.69
CA ALA A 95 -0.60 1.30 -5.34
C ALA A 95 0.40 1.68 -6.44
N MET A 96 1.14 0.71 -6.97
CA MET A 96 2.07 0.93 -8.08
C MET A 96 1.35 1.35 -9.37
N MET A 97 0.14 0.83 -9.63
CA MET A 97 -0.70 1.25 -10.76
C MET A 97 -0.98 2.76 -10.73
N TYR A 98 -1.19 3.32 -9.55
CA TYR A 98 -1.36 4.76 -9.34
C TYR A 98 -0.04 5.52 -9.13
N GLY A 99 1.10 4.87 -9.32
CA GLY A 99 2.41 5.49 -9.14
C GLY A 99 2.66 5.92 -7.70
N LYS A 100 2.31 5.10 -6.73
CA LYS A 100 2.54 5.40 -5.31
C LYS A 100 3.62 4.52 -4.71
N THR A 101 4.50 5.14 -3.93
CA THR A 101 5.42 4.40 -3.08
C THR A 101 4.66 3.64 -2.00
N VAL A 102 5.01 2.39 -1.77
CA VAL A 102 4.46 1.58 -0.68
C VAL A 102 5.47 1.49 0.45
N VAL A 103 5.05 1.87 1.64
CA VAL A 103 5.79 1.64 2.90
C VAL A 103 5.13 0.44 3.59
N GLY A 104 5.81 -0.68 3.62
CA GLY A 104 5.19 -1.93 4.04
C GLY A 104 6.16 -2.94 4.65
N THR A 105 5.60 -4.03 5.14
CA THR A 105 6.37 -5.17 5.66
C THR A 105 6.93 -6.03 4.54
N LYS A 106 7.85 -6.91 4.86
CA LYS A 106 8.35 -7.92 3.92
C LYS A 106 7.22 -8.78 3.37
N GLU A 107 6.25 -9.12 4.22
CA GLU A 107 5.06 -9.91 3.84
C GLU A 107 4.17 -9.17 2.84
N ALA A 108 4.07 -7.84 2.94
CA ALA A 108 3.34 -7.03 1.96
C ALA A 108 3.95 -7.14 0.55
N PHE A 109 5.26 -7.28 0.47
CA PHE A 109 6.02 -7.35 -0.78
C PHE A 109 6.30 -8.78 -1.27
N GLU A 110 5.70 -9.79 -0.66
CA GLU A 110 5.87 -11.18 -1.11
C GLU A 110 5.52 -11.32 -2.60
N GLY A 111 6.47 -11.85 -3.39
CA GLY A 111 6.34 -12.04 -4.83
C GLY A 111 6.73 -10.82 -5.68
N TYR A 112 7.12 -9.70 -5.06
CA TYR A 112 7.62 -8.51 -5.75
C TYR A 112 9.15 -8.44 -5.68
N SER A 113 9.80 -8.13 -6.81
CA SER A 113 11.26 -7.92 -6.90
C SER A 113 11.65 -6.45 -6.78
N ASP A 114 12.92 -6.20 -6.48
CA ASP A 114 13.55 -4.88 -6.54
C ASP A 114 12.81 -3.78 -5.75
N VAL A 115 12.17 -4.17 -4.65
CA VAL A 115 11.29 -3.32 -3.83
C VAL A 115 11.94 -1.99 -3.45
N GLY A 116 13.25 -1.97 -3.17
CA GLY A 116 13.97 -0.76 -2.79
C GLY A 116 13.93 0.37 -3.83
N GLN A 117 13.52 0.10 -5.07
CA GLN A 117 13.40 1.11 -6.11
C GLN A 117 12.04 1.85 -6.09
N TYR A 118 11.00 1.23 -5.56
CA TYR A 118 9.63 1.79 -5.57
C TYR A 118 8.89 1.66 -4.24
N GLY A 119 9.47 1.03 -3.26
CA GLY A 119 8.88 0.80 -1.94
C GLY A 119 9.91 0.92 -0.82
N LYS A 120 9.41 0.91 0.39
CA LYS A 120 10.21 0.91 1.62
C LYS A 120 9.78 -0.26 2.48
N ILE A 121 10.73 -1.18 2.76
CA ILE A 121 10.48 -2.32 3.64
C ILE A 121 10.77 -1.90 5.08
N CYS A 122 9.83 -2.16 5.98
CA CYS A 122 9.94 -1.95 7.42
C CYS A 122 9.59 -3.25 8.16
N THR A 123 10.38 -3.62 9.16
CA THR A 123 10.22 -4.88 9.91
C THR A 123 9.40 -4.70 11.19
N ASP A 124 9.44 -3.52 11.77
CA ASP A 124 8.78 -3.19 13.04
C ASP A 124 8.28 -1.74 13.09
N ALA A 125 7.64 -1.38 14.19
CA ALA A 125 7.09 -0.03 14.37
C ALA A 125 8.17 1.06 14.35
N SER A 126 9.35 0.81 14.89
CA SER A 126 10.45 1.77 14.92
C SER A 126 10.92 2.11 13.51
N GLU A 127 11.05 1.12 12.63
CA GLU A 127 11.43 1.32 11.23
C GLU A 127 10.34 2.07 10.44
N PHE A 128 9.05 1.75 10.66
CA PHE A 128 7.95 2.52 10.08
C PHE A 128 8.00 3.99 10.52
N ILE A 129 8.14 4.24 11.82
CA ILE A 129 8.20 5.59 12.38
C ILE A 129 9.41 6.34 11.81
N GLN A 130 10.58 5.71 11.76
CA GLN A 130 11.76 6.32 11.19
C GLN A 130 11.59 6.66 9.71
N ALA A 131 11.12 5.71 8.90
CA ALA A 131 10.91 5.90 7.47
C ALA A 131 9.92 7.03 7.19
N ILE A 132 8.81 7.05 7.91
CA ILE A 132 7.76 8.06 7.73
C ILE A 132 8.21 9.44 8.25
N ASN A 133 8.93 9.50 9.36
CA ASN A 133 9.43 10.77 9.88
C ASN A 133 10.56 11.36 9.02
N SER A 134 11.41 10.54 8.42
CA SER A 134 12.47 11.00 7.51
C SER A 134 11.97 11.28 6.10
N MET A 135 10.86 10.66 5.67
CA MET A 135 10.39 10.70 4.28
C MET A 135 11.50 10.40 3.28
N ASP A 136 12.34 9.39 3.59
CA ASP A 136 13.47 8.97 2.75
C ASP A 136 13.04 8.12 1.54
N PHE A 137 11.85 8.42 1.00
CA PHE A 137 11.25 7.79 -0.18
C PHE A 137 10.49 8.84 -1.01
N VAL A 138 10.11 8.46 -2.24
CA VAL A 138 9.35 9.35 -3.13
C VAL A 138 7.93 9.53 -2.62
N THR A 139 7.53 10.75 -2.33
CA THR A 139 6.16 11.14 -1.97
C THR A 139 5.42 11.69 -3.20
N GLY A 140 4.09 11.53 -3.20
CA GLY A 140 3.27 11.91 -4.35
C GLY A 140 3.37 10.89 -5.49
N TYR A 141 3.55 11.34 -6.74
CA TYR A 141 3.67 10.45 -7.88
C TYR A 141 5.09 9.90 -8.02
N ASN A 142 5.20 8.58 -8.01
CA ASN A 142 6.45 7.84 -8.21
C ASN A 142 6.44 7.16 -9.58
N PRO A 143 7.16 7.69 -10.59
CA PRO A 143 7.18 7.12 -11.93
C PRO A 143 7.85 5.74 -11.97
N VAL A 144 8.78 5.46 -11.06
CA VAL A 144 9.44 4.15 -10.96
C VAL A 144 8.42 3.09 -10.53
N ALA A 145 7.61 3.38 -9.50
CA ALA A 145 6.54 2.47 -9.08
C ALA A 145 5.55 2.18 -10.23
N ARG A 146 5.17 3.20 -10.98
CA ARG A 146 4.30 3.05 -12.14
C ARG A 146 4.93 2.17 -13.22
N GLN A 147 6.22 2.33 -13.51
CA GLN A 147 6.91 1.52 -14.50
C GLN A 147 6.98 0.05 -14.07
N PHE A 148 7.30 -0.23 -12.79
CA PHE A 148 7.27 -1.60 -12.28
C PHE A 148 5.90 -2.26 -12.41
N PHE A 149 4.81 -1.51 -12.22
CA PHE A 149 3.47 -2.04 -12.46
C PHE A 149 3.26 -2.42 -13.93
N LEU A 150 3.67 -1.57 -14.86
CA LEU A 150 3.54 -1.85 -16.30
C LEU A 150 4.33 -3.09 -16.71
N ASP A 151 5.57 -3.21 -16.23
CA ASP A 151 6.44 -4.34 -16.51
C ASP A 151 5.84 -5.66 -15.95
N LEU A 152 5.28 -5.62 -14.74
CA LEU A 152 4.59 -6.75 -14.12
C LEU A 152 3.35 -7.17 -14.92
N TYR A 153 2.56 -6.21 -15.37
CA TYR A 153 1.36 -6.47 -16.18
C TYR A 153 1.73 -7.09 -17.53
N GLU A 154 2.73 -6.57 -18.23
CA GLU A 154 3.23 -7.11 -19.49
C GLU A 154 3.76 -8.54 -19.33
N TYR A 155 4.52 -8.80 -18.28
CA TYR A 155 5.02 -10.15 -17.98
C TYR A 155 3.87 -11.15 -17.78
N GLU A 156 2.88 -10.83 -16.96
CA GLU A 156 1.74 -11.72 -16.72
C GLU A 156 0.87 -11.92 -17.98
N ALA A 157 0.73 -10.90 -18.82
CA ALA A 157 0.02 -10.99 -20.10
C ALA A 157 0.76 -11.94 -21.09
N VAL A 158 2.07 -11.83 -21.18
CA VAL A 158 2.90 -12.71 -22.03
C VAL A 158 2.88 -14.15 -21.50
N LYS A 159 3.01 -14.33 -20.21
CA LYS A 159 2.93 -15.64 -19.56
C LYS A 159 1.59 -16.34 -19.78
N GLY A 160 0.49 -15.58 -19.72
CA GLY A 160 -0.85 -16.10 -20.03
C GLY A 160 -0.97 -16.54 -21.47
N LYS A 161 -0.46 -15.78 -22.44
CA LYS A 161 -0.45 -16.14 -23.86
C LYS A 161 0.38 -17.40 -24.12
N LEU A 162 1.58 -17.50 -23.55
CA LEU A 162 2.43 -18.69 -23.69
C LEU A 162 1.77 -19.95 -23.12
N ARG A 163 1.14 -19.82 -21.94
CA ARG A 163 0.40 -20.95 -21.34
C ARG A 163 -0.70 -21.44 -22.28
N ASN A 164 -1.50 -20.54 -22.83
CA ASN A 164 -2.59 -20.91 -23.74
C ASN A 164 -2.06 -21.62 -24.99
N LEU A 165 -0.97 -21.12 -25.60
CA LEU A 165 -0.34 -21.77 -26.76
C LEU A 165 0.15 -23.20 -26.44
N LEU A 166 0.80 -23.40 -25.30
CA LEU A 166 1.31 -24.71 -24.89
C LEU A 166 0.18 -25.73 -24.61
N TYR A 167 -0.94 -25.27 -24.04
CA TYR A 167 -2.07 -26.18 -23.75
C TYR A 167 -2.95 -26.46 -24.97
N ASP A 168 -2.96 -25.57 -26.00
CA ASP A 168 -3.69 -25.82 -27.23
C ASP A 168 -2.97 -26.84 -28.15
N GLU A 169 -1.63 -26.92 -28.07
CA GLU A 169 -0.84 -27.95 -28.78
C GLU A 169 -1.06 -29.36 -28.23
N GLU A 170 -1.39 -29.51 -26.93
CA GLU A 170 -1.70 -30.81 -26.33
C GLU A 170 -3.11 -31.34 -26.68
N ARG A 171 -3.94 -30.56 -27.34
CA ARG A 171 -5.31 -30.94 -27.74
C ARG A 171 -5.46 -31.31 -29.23
N GLN A 172 -4.37 -31.33 -30.00
CA GLN A 172 -4.32 -31.80 -31.38
C GLN A 172 -3.62 -33.16 -31.45
#